data_5d76bd5a3aefa006728c150698850b7d
#
_entry.id   5d76bd5a3aefa006728c150698850b7d
#
_cell.length_a   1.000
_cell.length_b   1.000
_cell.length_c   1.000
_cell.angle_alpha   90.00
_cell.angle_beta   90.00
_cell.angle_gamma   90.00
#
_symmetry.space_group_name_H-M   'P 1'
#
loop_
_entity.id
_entity.type
_entity.pdbx_description
1 polymer ?
#
loop_
_entity_poly.entity_id
_entity_poly.type
_entity_poly.pdbx_seq_one_letter_code
_entity_poly.pdbx_strand_id
1 'polypeptide(L)'
;MEETEKMKAFIFDLDGVIVFTDKFHYQAWKKMADRMGIYFDEAINNRLRGVSRAESLEIILEKYEGEPLSAEKKAELMEEKNNTYRELLKTMTAADVTDQVRATLKKLHEAGFKLAIGSSSKNAKFILEKVELLDAFDAISDGNNITHSKPDPEVFLKAGEFLGEKPEDCVVVEDAYAGIDAAKAAEMEAVGIGDASRYEKADYKIQNFEELLKIAGIE
;
A
#
# COMPACT_ATOMS: atom_id res chain seq x y z
N MET A 1 -2.69 -14.49 -35.78
CA MET A 1 -2.77 -13.14 -35.19
C MET A 1 -2.60 -13.42 -33.71
N GLU A 2 -1.42 -13.13 -33.16
CA GLU A 2 -1.26 -13.09 -31.69
C GLU A 2 -2.21 -12.00 -31.17
N GLU A 3 -3.22 -12.39 -30.38
CA GLU A 3 -3.89 -11.44 -29.52
C GLU A 3 -2.78 -10.88 -28.62
N THR A 4 -2.40 -9.64 -28.84
CA THR A 4 -1.61 -8.90 -27.86
C THR A 4 -2.39 -8.99 -26.54
N GLU A 5 -1.82 -9.72 -25.56
CA GLU A 5 -2.40 -9.85 -24.23
C GLU A 5 -2.67 -8.45 -23.71
N LYS A 6 -3.95 -8.12 -23.61
CA LYS A 6 -4.38 -6.76 -23.30
C LYS A 6 -4.58 -6.71 -21.80
N MET A 7 -3.83 -5.83 -21.12
CA MET A 7 -4.04 -5.46 -19.71
C MET A 7 -5.54 -5.39 -19.40
N LYS A 8 -5.98 -6.07 -18.33
CA LYS A 8 -7.39 -6.17 -17.94
C LYS A 8 -7.67 -5.57 -16.57
N ALA A 9 -6.64 -5.46 -15.72
CA ALA A 9 -6.79 -5.03 -14.35
C ALA A 9 -5.65 -4.14 -13.88
N PHE A 10 -6.01 -3.19 -12.99
CA PHE A 10 -5.06 -2.42 -12.18
C PHE A 10 -5.18 -2.84 -10.72
N ILE A 11 -4.06 -3.11 -10.09
CA ILE A 11 -3.96 -3.40 -8.66
C ILE A 11 -3.16 -2.27 -8.01
N PHE A 12 -3.77 -1.55 -7.10
CA PHE A 12 -3.17 -0.38 -6.47
C PHE A 12 -2.67 -0.73 -5.07
N ASP A 13 -1.46 -0.32 -4.73
CA ASP A 13 -1.18 -0.10 -3.32
C ASP A 13 -2.10 0.99 -2.78
N LEU A 14 -2.26 1.04 -1.47
CA LEU A 14 -3.15 1.99 -0.81
C LEU A 14 -2.39 3.23 -0.35
N ASP A 15 -1.39 3.03 0.51
CA ASP A 15 -0.65 4.10 1.18
C ASP A 15 0.45 4.68 0.29
N GLY A 16 0.36 5.95 -0.09
CA GLY A 16 1.29 6.59 -1.02
C GLY A 16 0.83 6.55 -2.48
N VAL A 17 -0.25 5.80 -2.78
CA VAL A 17 -0.84 5.70 -4.13
C VAL A 17 -2.25 6.29 -4.16
N ILE A 18 -3.17 5.77 -3.35
CA ILE A 18 -4.57 6.23 -3.27
C ILE A 18 -4.75 7.27 -2.15
N VAL A 19 -4.12 7.04 -1.00
CA VAL A 19 -4.16 7.89 0.19
C VAL A 19 -2.76 8.13 0.72
N PHE A 20 -2.60 9.14 1.59
CA PHE A 20 -1.33 9.47 2.23
C PHE A 20 -1.49 9.44 3.75
N THR A 21 -1.30 8.26 4.35
CA THR A 21 -1.47 8.04 5.80
C THR A 21 -0.14 8.05 6.57
N ASP A 22 0.98 8.32 5.93
CA ASP A 22 2.33 8.31 6.53
C ASP A 22 2.41 9.19 7.79
N LYS A 23 1.76 10.38 7.78
CA LYS A 23 1.65 11.26 8.95
C LYS A 23 1.01 10.57 10.16
N PHE A 24 0.02 9.72 9.95
CA PHE A 24 -0.67 8.99 11.02
C PHE A 24 0.18 7.81 11.52
N HIS A 25 0.88 7.14 10.60
CA HIS A 25 1.86 6.12 10.97
C HIS A 25 2.97 6.71 11.85
N TYR A 26 3.55 7.85 11.42
CA TYR A 26 4.55 8.58 12.18
C TYR A 26 4.06 8.93 13.59
N GLN A 27 2.89 9.57 13.69
CA GLN A 27 2.33 9.99 14.98
C GLN A 27 2.08 8.80 15.91
N ALA A 28 1.55 7.70 15.39
CA ALA A 28 1.26 6.52 16.17
C ALA A 28 2.52 5.82 16.69
N TRP A 29 3.55 5.66 15.84
CA TRP A 29 4.83 5.12 16.23
C TRP A 29 5.59 6.06 17.16
N LYS A 30 5.59 7.37 16.89
CA LYS A 30 6.21 8.38 17.73
C LYS A 30 5.67 8.36 19.17
N LYS A 31 4.34 8.29 19.30
CA LYS A 31 3.69 8.19 20.60
C LYS A 31 4.13 6.95 21.40
N MET A 32 4.22 5.80 20.74
CA MET A 32 4.69 4.56 21.35
C MET A 32 6.19 4.66 21.73
N ALA A 33 7.03 5.15 20.83
CA ALA A 33 8.46 5.30 21.03
C ALA A 33 8.77 6.26 22.18
N ASP A 34 8.11 7.43 22.24
CA ASP A 34 8.27 8.41 23.33
C ASP A 34 7.92 7.82 24.68
N ARG A 35 6.83 7.05 24.78
CA ARG A 35 6.44 6.37 26.01
C ARG A 35 7.47 5.33 26.46
N MET A 36 8.16 4.70 25.50
CA MET A 36 9.21 3.72 25.77
C MET A 36 10.61 4.35 25.96
N GLY A 37 10.72 5.67 25.85
CA GLY A 37 12.01 6.37 25.89
C GLY A 37 12.91 6.07 24.68
N ILE A 38 12.33 5.65 23.54
CA ILE A 38 13.06 5.30 22.32
C ILE A 38 13.14 6.53 21.43
N TYR A 39 14.33 6.86 20.93
CA TYR A 39 14.49 7.90 19.91
C TYR A 39 13.82 7.48 18.60
N PHE A 40 12.94 8.33 18.09
CA PHE A 40 12.22 8.11 16.83
C PHE A 40 12.00 9.43 16.09
N ASP A 41 12.41 9.47 14.83
CA ASP A 41 12.30 10.62 13.94
C ASP A 41 11.80 10.24 12.54
N GLU A 42 11.71 11.21 11.64
CA GLU A 42 11.28 11.00 10.26
C GLU A 42 12.24 10.10 9.47
N ALA A 43 13.54 10.13 9.77
CA ALA A 43 14.52 9.28 9.09
C ALA A 43 14.29 7.81 9.42
N ILE A 44 14.00 7.50 10.69
CA ILE A 44 13.61 6.14 11.11
C ILE A 44 12.26 5.76 10.50
N ASN A 45 11.28 6.69 10.53
CA ASN A 45 9.95 6.45 9.93
C ASN A 45 10.03 6.10 8.44
N ASN A 46 10.91 6.74 7.69
CA ASN A 46 11.10 6.44 6.27
C ASN A 46 11.54 4.99 6.00
N ARG A 47 12.24 4.35 6.96
CA ARG A 47 12.63 2.93 6.87
C ARG A 47 11.46 1.98 7.09
N LEU A 48 10.33 2.47 7.61
CA LEU A 48 9.15 1.67 7.92
C LEU A 48 8.18 1.56 6.74
N ARG A 49 8.43 2.27 5.63
CA ARG A 49 7.55 2.25 4.45
C ARG A 49 7.60 0.91 3.75
N GLY A 50 6.43 0.38 3.41
CA GLY A 50 6.28 -0.87 2.70
C GLY A 50 6.54 -2.15 3.51
N VAL A 51 7.04 -2.04 4.77
CA VAL A 51 7.31 -3.20 5.62
C VAL A 51 6.14 -3.49 6.57
N SER A 52 6.12 -4.70 7.10
CA SER A 52 5.09 -5.12 8.05
C SER A 52 5.17 -4.36 9.38
N ARG A 53 4.07 -4.36 10.15
CA ARG A 53 4.06 -3.75 11.49
C ARG A 53 5.07 -4.41 12.43
N ALA A 54 5.28 -5.71 12.31
CA ALA A 54 6.27 -6.43 13.13
C ALA A 54 7.69 -5.99 12.80
N GLU A 55 8.05 -5.92 11.52
CA GLU A 55 9.36 -5.43 11.07
C GLU A 55 9.56 -3.96 11.45
N SER A 56 8.52 -3.12 11.31
CA SER A 56 8.58 -1.73 11.75
C SER A 56 8.95 -1.61 13.23
N LEU A 57 8.34 -2.44 14.09
CA LEU A 57 8.69 -2.45 15.52
C LEU A 57 10.14 -2.86 15.74
N GLU A 58 10.66 -3.89 15.04
CA GLU A 58 12.06 -4.31 15.17
C GLU A 58 13.03 -3.19 14.77
N ILE A 59 12.74 -2.45 13.69
CA ILE A 59 13.54 -1.29 13.27
C ILE A 59 13.55 -0.20 14.35
N ILE A 60 12.42 0.07 14.99
CA ILE A 60 12.34 1.06 16.07
C ILE A 60 13.13 0.58 17.30
N LEU A 61 13.04 -0.71 17.61
CA LEU A 61 13.75 -1.33 18.73
C LEU A 61 15.26 -1.39 18.57
N GLU A 62 15.82 -1.14 17.37
CA GLU A 62 17.28 -0.94 17.20
C GLU A 62 17.85 0.18 18.09
N LYS A 63 17.00 1.14 18.49
CA LYS A 63 17.36 2.25 19.37
C LYS A 63 16.91 2.06 20.83
N TYR A 64 16.40 0.88 21.16
CA TYR A 64 15.99 0.56 22.52
C TYR A 64 17.18 0.09 23.36
N GLU A 65 17.47 0.78 24.46
CA GLU A 65 18.61 0.49 25.34
C GLU A 65 18.23 -0.35 26.58
N GLY A 66 16.96 -0.80 26.65
CA GLY A 66 16.46 -1.62 27.76
C GLY A 66 16.68 -3.11 27.59
N GLU A 67 16.18 -3.90 28.54
CA GLU A 67 16.21 -5.37 28.45
C GLU A 67 15.41 -5.87 27.23
N PRO A 68 15.83 -6.97 26.59
CA PRO A 68 15.11 -7.55 25.45
C PRO A 68 13.63 -7.77 25.75
N LEU A 69 12.75 -7.32 24.86
CA LEU A 69 11.31 -7.45 25.02
C LEU A 69 10.84 -8.88 24.68
N SER A 70 9.93 -9.41 25.50
CA SER A 70 9.25 -10.68 25.18
C SER A 70 8.34 -10.54 23.95
N ALA A 71 8.00 -11.66 23.32
CA ALA A 71 7.07 -11.69 22.21
C ALA A 71 5.68 -11.08 22.58
N GLU A 72 5.21 -11.36 23.78
CA GLU A 72 3.96 -10.81 24.31
C GLU A 72 4.05 -9.29 24.42
N LYS A 73 5.18 -8.76 24.94
CA LYS A 73 5.37 -7.32 25.05
C LYS A 73 5.44 -6.61 23.71
N LYS A 74 6.10 -7.23 22.73
CA LYS A 74 6.11 -6.73 21.35
C LYS A 74 4.70 -6.70 20.74
N ALA A 75 3.91 -7.75 20.99
CA ALA A 75 2.52 -7.81 20.53
C ALA A 75 1.65 -6.69 21.16
N GLU A 76 1.80 -6.42 22.48
CA GLU A 76 1.13 -5.31 23.15
C GLU A 76 1.49 -3.95 22.53
N LEU A 77 2.77 -3.71 22.26
CA LEU A 77 3.23 -2.45 21.65
C LEU A 77 2.68 -2.25 20.24
N MET A 78 2.65 -3.32 19.44
CA MET A 78 2.05 -3.29 18.11
C MET A 78 0.56 -3.00 18.14
N GLU A 79 -0.15 -3.58 19.10
CA GLU A 79 -1.60 -3.34 19.29
C GLU A 79 -1.86 -1.91 19.78
N GLU A 80 -1.11 -1.40 20.75
CA GLU A 80 -1.20 -0.03 21.23
C GLU A 80 -0.98 0.98 20.08
N LYS A 81 0.07 0.77 19.27
CA LYS A 81 0.32 1.58 18.07
C LYS A 81 -0.84 1.52 17.11
N ASN A 82 -1.37 0.32 16.86
CA ASN A 82 -2.49 0.13 15.94
C ASN A 82 -3.75 0.86 16.44
N ASN A 83 -4.05 0.78 17.72
CA ASN A 83 -5.19 1.48 18.30
C ASN A 83 -5.03 3.01 18.17
N THR A 84 -3.84 3.55 18.45
CA THR A 84 -3.54 4.96 18.22
C THR A 84 -3.71 5.34 16.74
N TYR A 85 -3.19 4.52 15.83
CA TYR A 85 -3.31 4.74 14.38
C TYR A 85 -4.78 4.74 13.94
N ARG A 86 -5.58 3.77 14.40
CA ARG A 86 -7.02 3.70 14.08
C ARG A 86 -7.80 4.92 14.59
N GLU A 87 -7.48 5.44 15.77
CA GLU A 87 -8.10 6.69 16.25
C GLU A 87 -7.77 7.86 15.33
N LEU A 88 -6.51 7.96 14.86
CA LEU A 88 -6.10 8.99 13.91
C LEU A 88 -6.83 8.83 12.57
N LEU A 89 -6.96 7.61 12.07
CA LEU A 89 -7.68 7.32 10.81
C LEU A 89 -9.16 7.74 10.85
N LYS A 90 -9.79 7.80 12.03
CA LYS A 90 -11.18 8.27 12.16
C LYS A 90 -11.36 9.72 11.71
N THR A 91 -10.28 10.49 11.68
CA THR A 91 -10.31 11.89 11.19
C THR A 91 -10.28 12.01 9.68
N MET A 92 -10.02 10.91 8.96
CA MET A 92 -10.03 10.90 7.49
C MET A 92 -11.44 11.10 6.95
N THR A 93 -11.51 11.71 5.79
CA THR A 93 -12.73 12.02 5.05
C THR A 93 -12.49 11.83 3.55
N ALA A 94 -13.53 11.96 2.75
CA ALA A 94 -13.43 11.96 1.29
C ALA A 94 -12.40 12.97 0.74
N ALA A 95 -12.16 14.08 1.44
CA ALA A 95 -11.20 15.11 1.04
C ALA A 95 -9.71 14.67 1.16
N ASP A 96 -9.43 13.55 1.82
CA ASP A 96 -8.05 12.99 1.89
C ASP A 96 -7.65 12.23 0.61
N VAL A 97 -8.55 12.12 -0.37
CA VAL A 97 -8.27 11.61 -1.72
C VAL A 97 -8.51 12.73 -2.73
N THR A 98 -7.52 12.97 -3.59
CA THR A 98 -7.61 14.04 -4.59
C THR A 98 -8.68 13.75 -5.65
N ASP A 99 -9.26 14.80 -6.22
CA ASP A 99 -10.20 14.66 -7.34
C ASP A 99 -9.57 13.96 -8.55
N GLN A 100 -8.26 14.15 -8.77
CA GLN A 100 -7.51 13.48 -9.83
C GLN A 100 -7.53 11.96 -9.66
N VAL A 101 -7.28 11.44 -8.44
CA VAL A 101 -7.34 10.00 -8.16
C VAL A 101 -8.75 9.47 -8.42
N ARG A 102 -9.78 10.13 -7.89
CA ARG A 102 -11.17 9.72 -8.09
C ARG A 102 -11.57 9.69 -9.57
N ALA A 103 -11.23 10.75 -10.30
CA ALA A 103 -11.56 10.87 -11.73
C ALA A 103 -10.84 9.79 -12.56
N THR A 104 -9.56 9.49 -12.23
CA THR A 104 -8.78 8.47 -12.94
C THR A 104 -9.32 7.07 -12.67
N LEU A 105 -9.61 6.71 -11.41
CA LEU A 105 -10.23 5.42 -11.06
C LEU A 105 -11.55 5.23 -11.81
N LYS A 106 -12.40 6.27 -11.81
CA LYS A 106 -13.68 6.23 -12.52
C LYS A 106 -13.49 5.98 -14.02
N LYS A 107 -12.57 6.69 -14.69
CA LYS A 107 -12.30 6.52 -16.12
C LYS A 107 -11.76 5.13 -16.46
N LEU A 108 -10.87 4.58 -15.62
CA LEU A 108 -10.36 3.21 -15.78
C LEU A 108 -11.51 2.20 -15.71
N HIS A 109 -12.39 2.34 -14.72
CA HIS A 109 -13.55 1.45 -14.55
C HIS A 109 -14.54 1.59 -15.70
N GLU A 110 -14.87 2.82 -16.14
CA GLU A 110 -15.72 3.08 -17.32
C GLU A 110 -15.16 2.52 -18.63
N ALA A 111 -13.81 2.42 -18.73
CA ALA A 111 -13.14 1.79 -19.86
C ALA A 111 -13.10 0.26 -19.79
N GLY A 112 -13.65 -0.34 -18.72
CA GLY A 112 -13.80 -1.78 -18.55
C GLY A 112 -12.65 -2.48 -17.83
N PHE A 113 -11.70 -1.72 -17.24
CA PHE A 113 -10.67 -2.31 -16.37
C PHE A 113 -11.25 -2.71 -15.02
N LYS A 114 -10.83 -3.87 -14.51
CA LYS A 114 -11.07 -4.24 -13.12
C LYS A 114 -10.07 -3.54 -12.22
N LEU A 115 -10.51 -3.11 -11.05
CA LEU A 115 -9.70 -2.37 -10.10
C LEU A 115 -9.61 -3.12 -8.77
N ALA A 116 -8.41 -3.30 -8.23
CA ALA A 116 -8.23 -3.89 -6.91
C ALA A 116 -7.25 -3.11 -6.05
N ILE A 117 -7.35 -3.31 -4.75
CA ILE A 117 -6.33 -2.92 -3.77
C ILE A 117 -5.45 -4.12 -3.44
N GLY A 118 -4.12 -3.88 -3.34
CA GLY A 118 -3.13 -4.82 -2.86
C GLY A 118 -2.25 -4.17 -1.79
N SER A 119 -2.69 -4.18 -0.52
CA SER A 119 -2.04 -3.46 0.59
C SER A 119 -1.62 -4.40 1.71
N SER A 120 -0.43 -4.20 2.30
CA SER A 120 -0.02 -4.91 3.51
C SER A 120 -0.74 -4.43 4.79
N SER A 121 -1.53 -3.36 4.71
CA SER A 121 -2.25 -2.79 5.85
C SER A 121 -3.48 -3.63 6.22
N LYS A 122 -3.61 -3.99 7.51
CA LYS A 122 -4.84 -4.60 8.05
C LYS A 122 -6.02 -3.62 8.18
N ASN A 123 -5.78 -2.34 7.92
CA ASN A 123 -6.80 -1.29 8.03
C ASN A 123 -7.27 -0.80 6.64
N ALA A 124 -6.90 -1.47 5.54
CA ALA A 124 -7.20 -1.02 4.18
C ALA A 124 -8.69 -0.75 3.97
N LYS A 125 -9.56 -1.69 4.32
CA LYS A 125 -11.02 -1.51 4.19
C LYS A 125 -11.54 -0.34 5.01
N PHE A 126 -11.06 -0.19 6.26
CA PHE A 126 -11.47 0.92 7.11
C PHE A 126 -11.05 2.29 6.53
N ILE A 127 -9.86 2.37 5.93
CA ILE A 127 -9.40 3.59 5.26
C ILE A 127 -10.29 3.89 4.05
N LEU A 128 -10.55 2.90 3.20
CA LEU A 128 -11.40 3.05 2.02
C LEU A 128 -12.83 3.47 2.37
N GLU A 129 -13.40 2.95 3.45
CA GLU A 129 -14.70 3.39 3.98
C GLU A 129 -14.65 4.87 4.38
N LYS A 130 -13.59 5.29 5.09
CA LYS A 130 -13.43 6.67 5.55
C LYS A 130 -13.30 7.67 4.41
N VAL A 131 -12.63 7.29 3.34
CA VAL A 131 -12.45 8.14 2.17
C VAL A 131 -13.51 7.92 1.08
N GLU A 132 -14.56 7.14 1.35
CA GLU A 132 -15.68 6.88 0.42
C GLU A 132 -15.22 6.30 -0.94
N LEU A 133 -14.30 5.33 -0.88
CA LEU A 133 -13.78 4.61 -2.05
C LEU A 133 -13.91 3.09 -1.97
N LEU A 134 -14.62 2.56 -0.96
CA LEU A 134 -14.75 1.11 -0.82
C LEU A 134 -15.36 0.46 -2.07
N ASP A 135 -16.40 1.06 -2.63
CA ASP A 135 -17.15 0.56 -3.80
C ASP A 135 -16.46 0.92 -5.14
N ALA A 136 -15.33 1.62 -5.12
CA ALA A 136 -14.55 1.92 -6.32
C ALA A 136 -13.67 0.76 -6.77
N PHE A 137 -13.54 -0.29 -5.96
CA PHE A 137 -12.68 -1.44 -6.22
C PHE A 137 -13.48 -2.74 -6.25
N ASP A 138 -13.23 -3.54 -7.28
CA ASP A 138 -13.87 -4.85 -7.49
C ASP A 138 -13.33 -5.90 -6.49
N ALA A 139 -12.09 -5.73 -6.01
CA ALA A 139 -11.46 -6.62 -5.04
C ALA A 139 -10.51 -5.89 -4.09
N ILE A 140 -10.31 -6.46 -2.91
CA ILE A 140 -9.37 -5.95 -1.91
C ILE A 140 -8.61 -7.12 -1.31
N SER A 141 -7.29 -7.15 -1.57
CA SER A 141 -6.32 -7.97 -0.86
C SER A 141 -5.60 -7.09 0.16
N ASP A 142 -5.65 -7.47 1.43
CA ASP A 142 -5.08 -6.67 2.51
C ASP A 142 -4.34 -7.52 3.55
N GLY A 143 -3.75 -6.88 4.55
CA GLY A 143 -2.98 -7.54 5.60
C GLY A 143 -3.75 -8.54 6.45
N ASN A 144 -5.08 -8.72 6.26
CA ASN A 144 -5.87 -9.71 6.98
C ASN A 144 -5.95 -11.04 6.20
N ASN A 145 -5.69 -11.04 4.91
CA ASN A 145 -5.77 -12.23 4.06
C ASN A 145 -4.41 -12.71 3.52
N ILE A 146 -3.30 -12.10 3.94
CA ILE A 146 -1.95 -12.50 3.58
C ILE A 146 -1.16 -12.98 4.80
N THR A 147 -0.16 -13.80 4.53
CA THR A 147 0.80 -14.33 5.53
C THR A 147 2.12 -13.56 5.45
N HIS A 148 2.55 -13.20 4.26
CA HIS A 148 3.80 -12.51 4.00
C HIS A 148 3.54 -11.12 3.41
N SER A 149 4.27 -10.13 3.93
CA SER A 149 4.21 -8.76 3.42
C SER A 149 5.19 -8.56 2.25
N LYS A 150 5.00 -7.49 1.48
CA LYS A 150 5.96 -7.04 0.45
C LYS A 150 7.39 -7.03 1.02
N PRO A 151 8.41 -7.51 0.28
CA PRO A 151 8.43 -7.78 -1.16
C PRO A 151 7.89 -9.16 -1.58
N ASP A 152 7.26 -9.94 -0.69
CA ASP A 152 6.59 -11.17 -1.08
C ASP A 152 5.39 -10.85 -2.01
N PRO A 153 5.17 -11.62 -3.10
CA PRO A 153 4.13 -11.34 -4.08
C PRO A 153 2.71 -11.65 -3.60
N GLU A 154 2.54 -12.27 -2.43
CA GLU A 154 1.27 -12.84 -1.98
C GLU A 154 0.10 -11.85 -2.09
N VAL A 155 0.30 -10.59 -1.71
CA VAL A 155 -0.79 -9.59 -1.70
C VAL A 155 -1.31 -9.29 -3.09
N PHE A 156 -0.44 -9.25 -4.10
CA PHE A 156 -0.83 -8.94 -5.48
C PHE A 156 -1.37 -10.18 -6.19
N LEU A 157 -0.78 -11.36 -5.96
CA LEU A 157 -1.32 -12.62 -6.46
C LEU A 157 -2.76 -12.85 -5.97
N LYS A 158 -3.03 -12.62 -4.69
CA LYS A 158 -4.40 -12.70 -4.14
C LYS A 158 -5.34 -11.64 -4.71
N ALA A 159 -4.86 -10.42 -4.95
CA ALA A 159 -5.68 -9.40 -5.60
C ALA A 159 -6.10 -9.83 -7.01
N GLY A 160 -5.16 -10.35 -7.82
CA GLY A 160 -5.44 -10.91 -9.15
C GLY A 160 -6.42 -12.09 -9.08
N GLU A 161 -6.21 -13.03 -8.13
CA GLU A 161 -7.11 -14.15 -7.89
C GLU A 161 -8.54 -13.69 -7.58
N PHE A 162 -8.70 -12.70 -6.69
CA PHE A 162 -10.01 -12.16 -6.32
C PHE A 162 -10.70 -11.44 -7.50
N LEU A 163 -9.93 -10.84 -8.41
CA LEU A 163 -10.45 -10.29 -9.66
C LEU A 163 -10.79 -11.36 -10.71
N GLY A 164 -10.28 -12.60 -10.54
CA GLY A 164 -10.36 -13.65 -11.55
C GLY A 164 -9.48 -13.39 -12.76
N GLU A 165 -8.37 -12.64 -12.58
CA GLU A 165 -7.43 -12.29 -13.65
C GLU A 165 -6.07 -12.97 -13.42
N LYS A 166 -5.36 -13.26 -14.52
CA LYS A 166 -4.02 -13.82 -14.45
C LYS A 166 -2.98 -12.72 -14.18
N PRO A 167 -1.80 -13.07 -13.62
CA PRO A 167 -0.74 -12.09 -13.38
C PRO A 167 -0.37 -11.27 -14.62
N GLU A 168 -0.22 -11.90 -15.77
CA GLU A 168 0.13 -11.25 -17.04
C GLU A 168 -0.91 -10.24 -17.54
N ASP A 169 -2.14 -10.32 -17.06
CA ASP A 169 -3.24 -9.40 -17.39
C ASP A 169 -3.34 -8.23 -16.37
N CYS A 170 -2.52 -8.23 -15.31
CA CYS A 170 -2.57 -7.27 -14.22
C CYS A 170 -1.38 -6.31 -14.22
N VAL A 171 -1.65 -5.06 -13.88
CA VAL A 171 -0.64 -4.02 -13.66
C VAL A 171 -0.75 -3.50 -12.24
N VAL A 172 0.37 -3.51 -11.51
CA VAL A 172 0.46 -2.99 -10.14
C VAL A 172 0.90 -1.53 -10.17
N VAL A 173 0.28 -0.69 -9.34
CA VAL A 173 0.67 0.71 -9.13
C VAL A 173 1.19 0.86 -7.71
N GLU A 174 2.43 1.34 -7.56
CA GLU A 174 3.18 1.33 -6.29
C GLU A 174 4.09 2.53 -6.10
N ASP A 175 4.25 2.98 -4.85
CA ASP A 175 5.14 4.08 -4.49
C ASP A 175 6.45 3.63 -3.82
N ALA A 176 6.53 2.36 -3.39
CA ALA A 176 7.68 1.81 -2.67
C ALA A 176 8.42 0.73 -3.48
N TYR A 177 9.74 0.67 -3.32
CA TYR A 177 10.59 -0.31 -4.00
C TYR A 177 10.21 -1.76 -3.67
N ALA A 178 9.90 -2.04 -2.40
CA ALA A 178 9.45 -3.36 -1.97
C ALA A 178 8.16 -3.81 -2.66
N GLY A 179 7.25 -2.87 -2.99
CA GLY A 179 6.04 -3.19 -3.73
C GLY A 179 6.30 -3.45 -5.21
N ILE A 180 7.22 -2.70 -5.83
CA ILE A 180 7.67 -3.02 -7.19
C ILE A 180 8.30 -4.42 -7.23
N ASP A 181 9.17 -4.75 -6.26
CA ASP A 181 9.76 -6.09 -6.16
C ASP A 181 8.69 -7.18 -6.00
N ALA A 182 7.66 -6.94 -5.19
CA ALA A 182 6.53 -7.85 -5.04
C ALA A 182 5.73 -8.04 -6.34
N ALA A 183 5.49 -6.95 -7.09
CA ALA A 183 4.81 -7.01 -8.37
C ALA A 183 5.62 -7.84 -9.40
N LYS A 184 6.92 -7.61 -9.47
CA LYS A 184 7.82 -8.38 -10.36
C LYS A 184 7.91 -9.85 -9.94
N ALA A 185 7.92 -10.15 -8.64
CA ALA A 185 7.88 -11.52 -8.14
C ALA A 185 6.52 -12.21 -8.41
N ALA A 186 5.44 -11.43 -8.55
CA ALA A 186 4.12 -11.91 -8.98
C ALA A 186 4.00 -12.09 -10.50
N GLU A 187 5.05 -11.81 -11.28
CA GLU A 187 5.04 -11.81 -12.75
C GLU A 187 4.04 -10.79 -13.35
N MET A 188 3.80 -9.69 -12.63
CA MET A 188 2.95 -8.58 -13.05
C MET A 188 3.80 -7.42 -13.59
N GLU A 189 3.22 -6.61 -14.48
CA GLU A 189 3.79 -5.30 -14.81
C GLU A 189 3.63 -4.34 -13.64
N ALA A 190 4.58 -3.40 -13.51
CA ALA A 190 4.63 -2.48 -12.39
C ALA A 190 4.78 -1.03 -12.84
N VAL A 191 3.90 -0.17 -12.34
CA VAL A 191 3.96 1.29 -12.48
C VAL A 191 4.51 1.88 -11.19
N GLY A 192 5.66 2.52 -11.25
CA GLY A 192 6.23 3.27 -10.15
C GLY A 192 5.73 4.71 -10.13
N ILE A 193 5.19 5.15 -8.99
CA ILE A 193 4.83 6.54 -8.68
C ILE A 193 5.63 7.02 -7.46
N GLY A 194 5.75 8.31 -7.23
CA GLY A 194 6.51 8.83 -6.10
C GLY A 194 7.98 8.37 -6.10
N ASP A 195 8.45 7.78 -5.01
CA ASP A 195 9.83 7.28 -4.91
C ASP A 195 10.07 6.10 -5.86
N ALA A 196 9.10 5.22 -6.05
CA ALA A 196 9.20 4.09 -6.97
C ALA A 196 9.29 4.50 -8.45
N SER A 197 8.95 5.74 -8.81
CA SER A 197 9.16 6.25 -10.17
C SER A 197 10.64 6.32 -10.58
N ARG A 198 11.56 6.23 -9.60
CA ARG A 198 13.01 6.20 -9.83
C ARG A 198 13.59 4.78 -9.85
N TYR A 199 12.76 3.79 -9.52
CA TYR A 199 13.24 2.42 -9.43
C TYR A 199 13.36 1.79 -10.81
N GLU A 200 14.52 1.20 -11.11
CA GLU A 200 14.82 0.66 -12.44
C GLU A 200 13.92 -0.53 -12.83
N LYS A 201 13.43 -1.30 -11.84
CA LYS A 201 12.58 -2.46 -12.07
C LYS A 201 11.12 -2.12 -12.41
N ALA A 202 10.69 -0.86 -12.24
CA ALA A 202 9.37 -0.44 -12.66
C ALA A 202 9.30 -0.40 -14.20
N ASP A 203 8.30 -1.06 -14.79
CA ASP A 203 8.09 -1.10 -16.24
C ASP A 203 7.61 0.26 -16.76
N TYR A 204 6.76 0.93 -15.99
CA TYR A 204 6.28 2.29 -16.26
C TYR A 204 6.62 3.21 -15.08
N LYS A 205 6.87 4.47 -15.37
CA LYS A 205 7.24 5.50 -14.38
C LYS A 205 6.39 6.73 -14.59
N ILE A 206 5.58 7.09 -13.60
CA ILE A 206 4.67 8.22 -13.68
C ILE A 206 4.96 9.25 -12.58
N GLN A 207 4.62 10.50 -12.85
CA GLN A 207 4.71 11.59 -11.88
C GLN A 207 3.33 11.98 -11.34
N ASN A 208 2.29 11.76 -12.13
CA ASN A 208 0.92 12.08 -11.81
C ASN A 208 0.02 10.87 -12.02
N PHE A 209 -0.95 10.68 -11.13
CA PHE A 209 -1.83 9.52 -11.14
C PHE A 209 -2.65 9.40 -12.45
N GLU A 210 -3.02 10.52 -13.07
CA GLU A 210 -3.77 10.52 -14.34
C GLU A 210 -2.98 9.96 -15.55
N GLU A 211 -1.64 9.85 -15.44
CA GLU A 211 -0.82 9.25 -16.50
C GLU A 211 -1.12 7.76 -16.68
N LEU A 212 -1.79 7.12 -15.70
CA LEU A 212 -2.31 5.77 -15.84
C LEU A 212 -3.28 5.63 -17.01
N LEU A 213 -4.01 6.68 -17.37
CA LEU A 213 -4.92 6.65 -18.53
C LEU A 213 -4.16 6.40 -19.84
N LYS A 214 -2.95 6.97 -19.98
CA LYS A 214 -2.11 6.73 -21.16
C LYS A 214 -1.61 5.27 -21.20
N ILE A 215 -1.23 4.73 -20.04
CA ILE A 215 -0.81 3.33 -19.93
C ILE A 215 -1.99 2.40 -20.30
N ALA A 216 -3.20 2.77 -19.88
CA ALA A 216 -4.44 2.07 -20.20
C ALA A 216 -4.90 2.27 -21.66
N GLY A 217 -4.24 3.14 -22.45
CA GLY A 217 -4.66 3.48 -23.82
C GLY A 217 -5.94 4.31 -23.88
N ILE A 218 -6.25 5.06 -22.82
CA ILE A 218 -7.39 5.97 -22.72
C ILE A 218 -6.89 7.40 -23.04
N GLU A 219 -7.50 8.05 -24.04
CA GLU A 219 -7.21 9.44 -24.44
C GLU A 219 -7.88 10.49 -23.53
#